data_5470b8c9db4569053035a4e91e1faedf
#
_entry.id   5470b8c9db4569053035a4e91e1faedf
#
_cell.length_a   1.000
_cell.length_b   1.000
_cell.length_c   1.000
_cell.angle_alpha   90.00
_cell.angle_beta   90.00
_cell.angle_gamma   90.00
#
_symmetry.space_group_name_H-M   'P 1'
#
loop_
_entity.id
_entity.type
_entity.pdbx_description
1 polymer ?
#
loop_
_entity_poly.entity_id
_entity_poly.type
_entity_poly.pdbx_seq_one_letter_code
_entity_poly.pdbx_strand_id
1 'polypeptide(L)'
;MKGPRAGDDTVATREVTILNELGLHARPAAEFARRARAFRADVWIVKEGQRFSAASLIEILRANLDRGARAVLEARGRDAEAALERLARLLQELKD
;
A
#
# COMPACT_ATOMS: atom_id res chain seq x y z
N MET A 1 8.25 20.61 23.97
CA MET A 1 7.87 19.78 23.86
C MET A 1 8.18 18.98 23.11
N LYS A 2 8.24 18.39 23.11
CA LYS A 2 8.28 17.78 22.29
C LYS A 2 7.45 16.95 22.20
N GLY A 3 6.82 17.05 22.09
CA GLY A 3 5.78 16.23 21.77
C GLY A 3 6.25 14.93 21.27
N PRO A 4 5.35 14.15 20.72
CA PRO A 4 5.73 12.86 20.14
C PRO A 4 6.78 13.08 19.06
N ARG A 5 7.64 12.12 18.93
CA ARG A 5 8.61 12.22 17.86
C ARG A 5 7.90 12.16 16.53
N ALA A 6 8.20 13.13 15.71
CA ALA A 6 7.52 13.26 14.43
C ALA A 6 7.59 11.97 13.63
N GLY A 7 8.75 11.30 13.67
CA GLY A 7 8.90 10.11 12.85
C GLY A 7 8.01 8.95 13.23
N ASP A 8 7.57 8.90 14.50
CA ASP A 8 6.73 7.79 14.97
C ASP A 8 5.29 7.94 14.55
N ASP A 9 4.85 9.15 14.32
CA ASP A 9 3.46 9.44 13.97
C ASP A 9 3.31 9.97 12.56
N THR A 10 4.35 9.85 11.77
CA THR A 10 4.29 10.33 10.39
C THR A 10 3.18 9.60 9.64
N VAL A 11 2.34 10.38 8.98
CA VAL A 11 1.30 9.85 8.12
C VAL A 11 1.60 10.30 6.71
N ALA A 12 1.55 9.36 5.77
CA ALA A 12 1.78 9.68 4.37
C ALA A 12 0.70 9.03 3.54
N THR A 13 0.37 9.65 2.42
CA THR A 13 -0.59 9.08 1.49
C THR A 13 -0.05 9.23 0.08
N ARG A 14 -0.52 8.35 -0.80
CA ARG A 14 -0.09 8.41 -2.19
C ARG A 14 -1.12 7.74 -3.07
N GLU A 15 -1.55 8.45 -4.10
CA GLU A 15 -2.49 7.87 -5.06
C GLU A 15 -1.76 6.93 -5.99
N VAL A 16 -2.43 5.83 -6.30
CA VAL A 16 -1.88 4.85 -7.23
C VAL A 16 -2.98 4.41 -8.18
N THR A 17 -2.56 3.96 -9.36
CA THR A 17 -3.45 3.39 -10.34
C THR A 17 -2.86 2.05 -10.77
N ILE A 18 -3.71 1.05 -10.87
CA ILE A 18 -3.28 -0.28 -11.29
C ILE A 18 -3.18 -0.28 -12.81
N LEU A 19 -2.00 -0.54 -13.33
CA LEU A 19 -1.75 -0.43 -14.76
C LEU A 19 -1.63 -1.75 -15.47
N ASN A 20 -1.29 -2.81 -14.75
CA ASN A 20 -1.07 -4.10 -15.38
C ASN A 20 -2.38 -4.78 -15.70
N GLU A 21 -2.34 -5.63 -16.71
CA GLU A 21 -3.56 -6.18 -17.28
C GLU A 21 -4.35 -7.02 -16.31
N LEU A 22 -3.68 -7.85 -15.54
CA LEU A 22 -4.36 -8.76 -14.61
C LEU A 22 -4.65 -8.12 -13.25
N GLY A 23 -4.23 -6.88 -13.06
CA GLY A 23 -4.44 -6.24 -11.78
C GLY A 23 -3.61 -6.88 -10.68
N LEU A 24 -3.99 -6.61 -9.45
CA LEU A 24 -3.27 -7.12 -8.31
C LEU A 24 -3.83 -8.49 -7.92
N HIS A 25 -3.59 -9.48 -8.80
CA HIS A 25 -4.05 -10.83 -8.56
C HIS A 25 -3.14 -11.50 -7.51
N ALA A 26 -3.36 -12.78 -7.25
CA ALA A 26 -2.79 -13.43 -6.06
C ALA A 26 -1.28 -13.31 -5.94
N ARG A 27 -0.54 -13.51 -7.04
CA ARG A 27 0.91 -13.49 -6.95
C ARG A 27 1.46 -12.10 -6.61
N PRO A 28 1.13 -11.06 -7.36
CA PRO A 28 1.63 -9.73 -6.97
C PRO A 28 1.02 -9.23 -5.68
N ALA A 29 -0.20 -9.65 -5.34
CA ALA A 29 -0.78 -9.27 -4.06
C ALA A 29 0.01 -9.86 -2.89
N ALA A 30 0.44 -11.11 -3.02
CA ALA A 30 1.26 -11.73 -1.99
C ALA A 30 2.60 -11.02 -1.86
N GLU A 31 3.20 -10.63 -2.97
CA GLU A 31 4.45 -9.89 -2.93
C GLU A 31 4.25 -8.52 -2.28
N PHE A 32 3.15 -7.86 -2.63
CA PHE A 32 2.84 -6.56 -2.05
C PHE A 32 2.70 -6.67 -0.53
N ALA A 33 1.95 -7.68 -0.07
CA ALA A 33 1.75 -7.87 1.36
C ALA A 33 3.08 -8.15 2.05
N ARG A 34 3.91 -8.97 1.45
CA ARG A 34 5.21 -9.31 2.04
C ARG A 34 6.07 -8.06 2.18
N ARG A 35 6.09 -7.22 1.14
CA ARG A 35 6.87 -6.00 1.19
C ARG A 35 6.32 -5.03 2.21
N ALA A 36 4.98 -4.93 2.30
CA ALA A 36 4.38 -4.04 3.28
C ALA A 36 4.74 -4.44 4.71
N ARG A 37 4.77 -5.75 4.96
CA ARG A 37 5.11 -6.21 6.30
C ARG A 37 6.56 -5.97 6.69
N ALA A 38 7.42 -5.69 5.72
CA ALA A 38 8.83 -5.43 6.03
C ALA A 38 9.06 -4.03 6.59
N PHE A 39 8.11 -3.15 6.47
CA PHE A 39 8.23 -1.81 7.03
C PHE A 39 7.67 -1.75 8.43
N ARG A 40 8.12 -0.78 9.21
CA ARG A 40 7.57 -0.56 10.54
C ARG A 40 6.23 0.12 10.47
N ALA A 41 6.02 0.95 9.48
CA ALA A 41 4.76 1.65 9.31
C ALA A 41 3.64 0.68 9.03
N ASP A 42 2.45 1.02 9.52
CA ASP A 42 1.24 0.34 9.11
C ASP A 42 0.81 0.92 7.78
N VAL A 43 0.41 0.05 6.86
CA VAL A 43 0.04 0.49 5.52
C VAL A 43 -1.34 -0.02 5.18
N TRP A 44 -2.15 0.85 4.60
CA TRP A 44 -3.49 0.51 4.17
C TRP A 44 -3.69 0.90 2.71
N ILE A 45 -4.62 0.21 2.08
CA ILE A 45 -5.10 0.57 0.76
C ILE A 45 -6.50 1.12 0.96
N VAL A 46 -6.73 2.34 0.51
CA VAL A 46 -8.03 2.97 0.63
C VAL A 46 -8.65 3.06 -0.74
N LYS A 47 -9.81 2.46 -0.90
CA LYS A 47 -10.49 2.44 -2.18
C LYS A 47 -11.98 2.62 -1.94
N GLU A 48 -12.55 3.62 -2.58
CA GLU A 48 -13.99 3.88 -2.48
C GLU A 48 -14.47 3.94 -1.05
N GLY A 49 -13.69 4.61 -0.22
CA GLY A 49 -14.07 4.82 1.16
C GLY A 49 -13.78 3.68 2.10
N GLN A 50 -13.24 2.58 1.62
CA GLN A 50 -12.92 1.42 2.45
C GLN A 50 -11.42 1.28 2.61
N ARG A 51 -11.02 0.85 3.80
CA ARG A 51 -9.61 0.61 4.11
C ARG A 51 -9.35 -0.88 4.15
N PHE A 52 -8.25 -1.27 3.53
CA PHE A 52 -7.81 -2.66 3.50
C PHE A 52 -6.38 -2.70 3.98
N SER A 53 -6.05 -3.69 4.82
CA SER A 53 -4.68 -3.81 5.28
C SER A 53 -3.77 -4.25 4.14
N ALA A 54 -2.72 -3.47 3.88
CA ALA A 54 -1.75 -3.82 2.86
C ALA A 54 -0.87 -5.00 3.28
N ALA A 55 -0.90 -5.35 4.56
CA ALA A 55 -0.11 -6.46 5.08
C ALA A 55 -0.83 -7.80 4.97
N SER A 56 -2.07 -7.79 4.52
CA SER A 56 -2.89 -9.00 4.48
C SER A 56 -3.24 -9.34 3.04
N LEU A 57 -2.79 -10.50 2.59
CA LEU A 57 -3.10 -10.97 1.24
C LEU A 57 -4.61 -11.02 1.01
N ILE A 58 -5.33 -11.55 1.99
CA ILE A 58 -6.78 -11.68 1.86
C ILE A 58 -7.43 -10.31 1.68
N GLU A 59 -7.01 -9.32 2.47
CA GLU A 59 -7.63 -8.01 2.36
C GLU A 59 -7.27 -7.33 1.05
N ILE A 60 -6.05 -7.50 0.59
CA ILE A 60 -5.68 -6.93 -0.70
C ILE A 60 -6.56 -7.49 -1.81
N LEU A 61 -6.79 -8.80 -1.79
CA LEU A 61 -7.64 -9.41 -2.80
C LEU A 61 -9.07 -8.92 -2.71
N ARG A 62 -9.55 -8.64 -1.52
CA ARG A 62 -10.91 -8.13 -1.35
C ARG A 62 -11.06 -6.70 -1.86
N ALA A 63 -9.96 -5.99 -2.00
CA ALA A 63 -10.02 -4.62 -2.50
C ALA A 63 -10.29 -4.54 -4.00
N ASN A 64 -10.21 -5.66 -4.71
CA ASN A 64 -10.51 -5.73 -6.14
C ASN A 64 -9.71 -4.70 -6.93
N LEU A 65 -8.39 -4.79 -6.81
CA LEU A 65 -7.52 -3.85 -7.49
C LEU A 65 -7.27 -4.32 -8.91
N ASP A 66 -8.29 -4.19 -9.73
CA ASP A 66 -8.24 -4.59 -11.12
C ASP A 66 -7.55 -3.52 -11.97
N ARG A 67 -7.28 -3.86 -13.22
CA ARG A 67 -6.68 -2.90 -14.13
C ARG A 67 -7.51 -1.62 -14.17
N GLY A 68 -6.84 -0.50 -14.03
CA GLY A 68 -7.49 0.80 -14.04
C GLY A 68 -8.01 1.24 -12.69
N ALA A 69 -7.98 0.38 -11.69
CA ALA A 69 -8.45 0.76 -10.36
C ALA A 69 -7.56 1.84 -9.78
N ARG A 70 -8.18 2.79 -9.12
CA ARG A 70 -7.48 3.84 -8.41
C ARG A 70 -7.66 3.65 -6.93
N ALA A 71 -6.59 3.86 -6.19
CA ALA A 71 -6.62 3.73 -4.75
C ALA A 71 -5.63 4.69 -4.14
N VAL A 72 -5.73 4.86 -2.83
CA VAL A 72 -4.77 5.66 -2.09
C VAL A 72 -4.06 4.72 -1.13
N LEU A 73 -2.74 4.72 -1.20
CA LEU A 73 -1.94 4.04 -0.19
C LEU A 73 -1.77 5.00 0.97
N GLU A 74 -2.00 4.50 2.16
CA GLU A 74 -1.89 5.29 3.36
C GLU A 74 -0.95 4.56 4.31
N ALA A 75 -0.01 5.29 4.90
CA ALA A 75 0.94 4.68 5.82
C ALA A 75 1.11 5.57 7.03
N ARG A 76 1.30 4.92 8.18
CA ARG A 76 1.55 5.64 9.42
C ARG A 76 2.71 4.97 10.14
N GLY A 77 3.71 5.75 10.48
CA GLY A 77 4.85 5.25 11.19
C GLY A 77 6.12 5.91 10.73
N ARG A 78 7.23 5.52 11.35
CA ARG A 78 8.51 6.16 11.13
C ARG A 78 8.95 6.11 9.67
N ASP A 79 8.75 4.99 9.01
CA ASP A 79 9.19 4.82 7.62
C ASP A 79 8.03 4.88 6.65
N ALA A 80 6.99 5.68 6.99
CA ALA A 80 5.78 5.73 6.17
C ALA A 80 6.06 6.16 4.75
N GLU A 81 6.88 7.20 4.55
CA GLU A 81 7.11 7.68 3.19
C GLU A 81 7.94 6.70 2.38
N ALA A 82 8.93 6.08 3.02
CA ALA A 82 9.72 5.07 2.32
C ALA A 82 8.85 3.89 1.93
N ALA A 83 7.93 3.50 2.80
CA ALA A 83 7.03 2.39 2.51
C ALA A 83 6.19 2.70 1.28
N LEU A 84 5.61 3.88 1.24
CA LEU A 84 4.74 4.24 0.12
C LEU A 84 5.51 4.32 -1.19
N GLU A 85 6.72 4.85 -1.14
CA GLU A 85 7.52 4.94 -2.35
C GLU A 85 7.81 3.56 -2.91
N ARG A 86 8.21 2.65 -2.05
CA ARG A 86 8.56 1.29 -2.50
C ARG A 86 7.33 0.54 -2.99
N LEU A 87 6.22 0.68 -2.29
CA LEU A 87 5.02 -0.05 -2.67
C LEU A 87 4.39 0.53 -3.93
N ALA A 88 4.42 1.84 -4.09
CA ALA A 88 3.92 2.44 -5.32
C ALA A 88 4.79 2.02 -6.51
N ARG A 89 6.10 1.95 -6.31
CA ARG A 89 6.98 1.51 -7.37
C ARG A 89 6.71 0.06 -7.76
N LEU A 90 6.46 -0.78 -6.77
CA LEU A 90 6.13 -2.18 -7.06
C LEU A 90 4.92 -2.25 -7.99
N LEU A 91 3.89 -1.46 -7.70
CA LEU A 91 2.70 -1.48 -8.54
C LEU A 91 3.00 -0.99 -9.94
N GLN A 92 3.87 0.01 -10.09
CA GLN A 92 4.21 0.53 -11.40
C GLN A 92 5.02 -0.46 -12.22
N GLU A 93 5.75 -1.33 -11.57
CA GLU A 93 6.65 -2.25 -12.25
C GLU A 93 6.01 -3.61 -12.53
N LEU A 94 4.76 -3.79 -12.15
CA LEU A 94 4.10 -5.06 -12.40
C LEU A 94 3.92 -5.29 -13.89
N LYS A 95 4.23 -6.50 -14.30
CA LYS A 95 4.11 -6.86 -15.71
C LYS A 95 3.16 -8.03 -15.92
N ASP A 96 2.35 -8.28 -14.95
CA ASP A 96 1.50 -9.43 -14.94
C ASP A 96 2.28 -10.66 -14.64
#